data_55473b7a3b2957d78dde49f61f37ca55
#
_entry.id   55473b7a3b2957d78dde49f61f37ca55
#
_cell.length_a   1.000
_cell.length_b   1.000
_cell.length_c   1.000
_cell.angle_alpha   90.00
_cell.angle_beta   90.00
_cell.angle_gamma   90.00
#
_symmetry.space_group_name_H-M   'P 1'
#
loop_
_entity.id
_entity.type
_entity.pdbx_description
1 polymer ?
#
loop_
_entity_poly.entity_id
_entity_poly.type
_entity_poly.pdbx_seq_one_letter_code
_entity_poly.pdbx_strand_id
1 'polypeptide(L)'
;MPDLLGYNTNGHFFTVELKVTKGKKLKFSPHQIAFHVTHPNNTFIIAEALGPRAVNRFQMYRGSCVVELAACGLELEACCLGLDAIRDFLYQLGA
;
A
#
# COMPACT_ATOMS: atom_id res chain seq x y z
N MET A 1 -12.49 5.24 -3.01
CA MET A 1 -11.73 5.58 -4.24
C MET A 1 -10.25 5.49 -3.94
N PRO A 2 -9.45 4.83 -4.77
CA PRO A 2 -8.01 4.87 -4.64
C PRO A 2 -7.47 6.23 -5.08
N ASP A 3 -6.30 6.60 -4.56
CA ASP A 3 -5.68 7.89 -4.89
C ASP A 3 -5.04 7.88 -6.27
N LEU A 4 -4.49 6.74 -6.68
CA LEU A 4 -3.78 6.61 -7.95
C LEU A 4 -4.23 5.37 -8.70
N LEU A 5 -4.27 5.48 -10.02
CA LEU A 5 -4.46 4.37 -10.93
C LEU A 5 -3.18 4.22 -11.75
N GLY A 6 -2.60 3.03 -11.74
CA GLY A 6 -1.36 2.75 -12.45
C GLY A 6 -1.56 1.76 -13.57
N TYR A 7 -0.63 1.80 -14.52
CA TYR A 7 -0.61 0.90 -15.67
C TYR A 7 0.85 0.68 -16.07
N ASN A 8 1.30 -0.56 -16.04
CA ASN A 8 2.70 -0.83 -16.33
C ASN A 8 2.92 -1.35 -17.76
N THR A 9 4.17 -1.57 -18.12
CA THR A 9 4.54 -2.02 -19.47
C THR A 9 4.07 -3.43 -19.79
N ASN A 10 3.69 -4.22 -18.78
CA ASN A 10 3.12 -5.55 -18.98
C ASN A 10 1.62 -5.51 -19.24
N GLY A 11 1.03 -4.34 -19.37
CA GLY A 11 -0.39 -4.18 -19.59
C GLY A 11 -1.24 -4.42 -18.35
N HIS A 12 -0.67 -4.30 -17.17
CA HIS A 12 -1.34 -4.60 -15.92
C HIS A 12 -1.77 -3.33 -15.21
N PHE A 13 -3.08 -3.22 -14.94
CA PHE A 13 -3.63 -2.12 -14.14
C PHE A 13 -3.51 -2.43 -12.65
N PHE A 14 -3.26 -1.40 -11.88
CA PHE A 14 -3.29 -1.49 -10.42
C PHE A 14 -3.74 -0.15 -9.83
N THR A 15 -4.19 -0.18 -8.59
CA THR A 15 -4.55 1.04 -7.87
C THR A 15 -3.69 1.14 -6.61
N VAL A 16 -3.40 2.37 -6.23
CA VAL A 16 -2.60 2.66 -5.03
C VAL A 16 -3.35 3.67 -4.18
N GLU A 17 -3.44 3.38 -2.90
CA GLU A 17 -3.92 4.32 -1.91
C GLU A 17 -2.74 4.80 -1.09
N LEU A 18 -2.61 6.12 -0.95
CA LEU A 18 -1.50 6.74 -0.22
C LEU A 18 -1.96 7.07 1.19
N LYS A 19 -1.16 6.68 2.19
CA LYS A 19 -1.39 6.98 3.59
C LYS A 19 -0.13 7.57 4.19
N VAL A 20 -0.31 8.54 5.06
CA VAL A 20 0.79 9.20 5.76
C VAL A 20 0.49 9.10 7.26
N THR A 21 1.48 8.74 8.06
CA THR A 21 1.30 8.65 9.50
C THR A 21 2.54 9.13 10.24
N LYS A 22 2.34 9.76 11.38
CA LYS A 22 3.44 10.13 12.29
C LYS A 22 3.76 9.01 13.27
N GLY A 23 2.85 8.10 13.48
CA GLY A 23 3.03 6.93 14.34
C GLY A 23 3.08 5.66 13.51
N LYS A 24 2.44 4.61 14.02
CA LYS A 24 2.40 3.31 13.35
C LYS A 24 1.01 2.98 12.81
N LYS A 25 -0.03 3.62 13.32
CA LYS A 25 -1.40 3.29 12.95
C LYS A 25 -1.82 4.01 11.69
N LEU A 26 -2.56 3.31 10.85
CA LEU A 26 -3.15 3.85 9.63
C LEU A 26 -4.67 3.85 9.79
N LYS A 27 -5.29 4.93 9.33
CA LYS A 27 -6.74 5.09 9.40
C LYS A 27 -7.35 4.83 8.03
N PHE A 28 -8.35 3.97 8.01
CA PHE A 28 -9.11 3.66 6.80
C PHE A 28 -10.58 3.94 7.05
N SER A 29 -11.23 4.56 6.06
CA SER A 29 -12.68 4.68 6.10
C SER A 29 -13.31 3.32 5.78
N PRO A 30 -14.59 3.09 6.16
CA PRO A 30 -15.28 1.86 5.77
C PRO A 30 -15.31 1.64 4.26
N HIS A 31 -15.40 2.70 3.47
CA HIS A 31 -15.37 2.60 2.01
C HIS A 31 -14.02 2.15 1.49
N GLN A 32 -12.93 2.61 2.08
CA GLN A 32 -11.58 2.20 1.71
C GLN A 32 -11.36 0.73 2.02
N ILE A 33 -11.79 0.28 3.19
CA ILE A 33 -11.69 -1.13 3.58
C ILE A 33 -12.52 -2.00 2.62
N ALA A 34 -13.75 -1.60 2.33
CA ALA A 34 -14.63 -2.33 1.43
C ALA A 34 -14.03 -2.42 0.02
N PHE A 35 -13.42 -1.34 -0.46
CA PHE A 35 -12.78 -1.33 -1.78
C PHE A 35 -11.68 -2.39 -1.87
N HIS A 36 -10.77 -2.42 -0.90
CA HIS A 36 -9.65 -3.37 -0.93
C HIS A 36 -10.10 -4.82 -0.69
N VAL A 37 -11.12 -5.01 0.13
CA VAL A 37 -11.69 -6.36 0.35
C VAL A 37 -12.33 -6.87 -0.94
N THR A 38 -13.03 -6.00 -1.67
CA THR A 38 -13.69 -6.37 -2.91
C THR A 38 -12.70 -6.58 -4.07
N HIS A 39 -11.58 -5.83 -4.06
CA HIS A 39 -10.58 -5.88 -5.13
C HIS A 39 -9.19 -6.19 -4.56
N PRO A 40 -8.98 -7.42 -4.03
CA PRO A 40 -7.75 -7.70 -3.28
C PRO A 40 -6.49 -7.91 -4.14
N ASN A 41 -6.65 -8.18 -5.43
CA ASN A 41 -5.51 -8.64 -6.25
C ASN A 41 -4.69 -7.51 -6.89
N ASN A 42 -5.34 -6.42 -7.26
CA ASN A 42 -4.69 -5.34 -8.01
C ASN A 42 -4.74 -4.02 -7.26
N THR A 43 -4.88 -4.07 -5.95
CA THR A 43 -4.92 -2.87 -5.11
C THR A 43 -3.80 -2.91 -4.11
N PHE A 44 -3.21 -1.74 -3.86
CA PHE A 44 -2.05 -1.60 -2.98
C PHE A 44 -2.21 -0.36 -2.10
N ILE A 45 -1.56 -0.41 -0.96
CA ILE A 45 -1.52 0.70 -0.02
C ILE A 45 -0.05 1.05 0.20
N ILE A 46 0.31 2.30 -0.08
CA ILE A 46 1.66 2.80 0.22
C ILE A 46 1.54 3.73 1.42
N ALA A 47 2.27 3.40 2.47
CA ALA A 47 2.29 4.20 3.69
C ALA A 47 3.63 4.92 3.81
N GLU A 48 3.57 6.22 4.07
CA GLU A 48 4.74 7.03 4.39
C GLU A 48 4.76 7.28 5.89
N ALA A 49 5.83 6.83 6.55
CA ALA A 49 6.05 7.11 7.96
C ALA A 49 6.82 8.42 8.11
N LEU A 50 6.21 9.39 8.79
CA LEU A 50 6.84 10.66 9.08
C LEU A 50 7.56 10.57 10.41
N GLY A 51 8.74 11.15 10.50
CA GLY A 51 9.49 11.23 11.74
C GLY A 51 10.98 11.20 11.47
N PRO A 52 11.77 11.79 12.38
CA PRO A 52 13.22 11.95 12.16
C PRO A 52 14.00 10.63 12.19
N ARG A 53 13.38 9.54 12.67
CA ARG A 53 14.02 8.24 12.79
C ARG A 53 13.39 7.16 11.91
N ALA A 54 12.58 7.54 10.93
CA ALA A 54 11.95 6.59 10.04
C ALA A 54 13.00 5.99 9.11
N VAL A 55 13.37 4.72 9.34
CA VAL A 55 14.39 4.04 8.54
C VAL A 55 13.82 3.62 7.20
N ASN A 56 12.68 2.94 7.20
CA ASN A 56 11.97 2.57 5.99
C ASN A 56 10.75 3.45 5.86
N ARG A 57 10.97 4.64 5.30
CA ARG A 57 9.95 5.68 5.25
C ARG A 57 8.71 5.27 4.44
N PHE A 58 8.91 4.48 3.39
CA PHE A 58 7.82 4.03 2.53
C PHE A 58 7.67 2.53 2.64
N GLN A 59 6.45 2.08 2.88
CA GLN A 59 6.12 0.67 2.97
C GLN A 59 4.88 0.42 2.12
N MET A 60 4.87 -0.68 1.38
CA MET A 60 3.72 -1.05 0.56
C MET A 60 3.09 -2.34 1.06
N TYR A 61 1.76 -2.35 1.06
CA TYR A 61 0.96 -3.50 1.45
C TYR A 61 -0.02 -3.84 0.33
N ARG A 62 -0.36 -5.10 0.22
CA ARG A 62 -1.40 -5.53 -0.72
C ARG A 62 -2.77 -5.20 -0.15
N GLY A 63 -3.72 -4.90 -1.04
CA GLY A 63 -5.10 -4.64 -0.62
C GLY A 63 -5.72 -5.80 0.15
N SER A 64 -5.30 -7.04 -0.15
CA SER A 64 -5.77 -8.22 0.59
C SER A 64 -5.43 -8.19 2.09
N CYS A 65 -4.47 -7.35 2.49
CA CYS A 65 -4.05 -7.21 3.88
C CYS A 65 -4.72 -6.04 4.60
N VAL A 66 -5.70 -5.38 3.98
CA VAL A 66 -6.25 -4.13 4.53
C VAL A 66 -6.83 -4.30 5.94
N VAL A 67 -7.48 -5.43 6.23
CA VAL A 67 -8.09 -5.65 7.55
C VAL A 67 -7.01 -5.77 8.62
N GLU A 68 -5.98 -6.57 8.36
CA GLU A 68 -4.85 -6.69 9.28
C GLU A 68 -4.07 -5.39 9.40
N LEU A 69 -3.91 -4.67 8.30
CA LEU A 69 -3.20 -3.40 8.29
C LEU A 69 -3.95 -2.34 9.11
N ALA A 70 -5.27 -2.32 9.02
CA ALA A 70 -6.10 -1.41 9.83
C ALA A 70 -5.98 -1.73 11.33
N ALA A 71 -5.80 -3.01 11.68
CA ALA A 71 -5.66 -3.44 13.08
C ALA A 71 -4.24 -3.23 13.60
N CYS A 72 -3.22 -3.58 12.82
CA CYS A 72 -1.82 -3.62 13.26
C CYS A 72 -1.01 -2.38 12.87
N GLY A 73 -1.46 -1.67 11.83
CA GLY A 73 -0.70 -0.54 11.29
C GLY A 73 0.64 -0.99 10.73
N LEU A 74 1.65 -0.14 10.84
CA LEU A 74 2.98 -0.39 10.28
C LEU A 74 3.75 -1.51 10.98
N GLU A 75 3.19 -2.10 12.04
CA GLU A 75 3.77 -3.30 12.65
C GLU A 75 3.53 -4.55 11.80
N LEU A 76 2.55 -4.51 10.89
CA LEU A 76 2.36 -5.58 9.93
C LEU A 76 3.54 -5.61 8.96
N GLU A 77 3.98 -6.82 8.61
CA GLU A 77 5.08 -6.97 7.66
C GLU A 77 4.68 -6.45 6.28
N ALA A 78 5.47 -5.54 5.74
CA ALA A 78 5.20 -4.94 4.45
C ALA A 78 5.56 -5.90 3.30
N CYS A 79 4.83 -5.77 2.20
CA CYS A 79 5.15 -6.46 0.96
C CYS A 79 6.48 -5.94 0.38
N CYS A 80 6.69 -4.64 0.45
CA CYS A 80 7.91 -3.98 -0.03
C CYS A 80 8.30 -2.86 0.93
N LEU A 81 9.60 -2.67 1.09
CA LEU A 81 10.18 -1.59 1.89
C LEU A 81 11.01 -0.68 1.00
N GLY A 82 10.70 0.62 1.03
CA GLY A 82 11.40 1.64 0.26
C GLY A 82 10.82 1.82 -1.14
N LEU A 83 11.04 3.02 -1.69
CA LEU A 83 10.47 3.39 -2.99
C LEU A 83 11.01 2.55 -4.14
N ASP A 84 12.29 2.20 -4.10
CA ASP A 84 12.89 1.41 -5.18
C ASP A 84 12.27 0.01 -5.26
N ALA A 85 12.10 -0.65 -4.11
CA ALA A 85 11.48 -1.97 -4.07
C ALA A 85 10.02 -1.91 -4.49
N ILE A 86 9.30 -0.86 -4.07
CA ILE A 86 7.90 -0.64 -4.46
C ILE A 86 7.79 -0.46 -5.96
N ARG A 87 8.63 0.39 -6.54
CA ARG A 87 8.65 0.62 -7.98
C ARG A 87 8.91 -0.67 -8.75
N ASP A 88 9.93 -1.42 -8.34
CA ASP A 88 10.29 -2.66 -9.04
C ASP A 88 9.17 -3.69 -8.96
N PHE A 89 8.52 -3.79 -7.81
CA PHE A 89 7.38 -4.69 -7.65
C PHE A 89 6.24 -4.31 -8.60
N LEU A 90 5.89 -3.04 -8.67
CA LEU A 90 4.78 -2.58 -9.51
C LEU A 90 5.10 -2.74 -11.00
N TYR A 91 6.35 -2.57 -11.40
CA TYR A 91 6.77 -2.78 -12.80
C TYR A 91 6.68 -4.24 -13.21
N GLN A 92 6.81 -5.17 -12.29
CA GLN A 92 6.80 -6.60 -12.60
C GLN A 92 5.42 -7.23 -12.53
N LEU A 93 4.40 -6.49 -12.14
CA LEU A 93 3.03 -7.02 -12.12
C LEU A 93 2.63 -7.48 -13.52
N GLY A 94 2.06 -8.68 -13.60
CA GLY A 94 1.62 -9.26 -14.85
C GLY A 94 2.74 -9.85 -15.72
N ALA A 95 3.96 -9.88 -15.19
CA ALA A 95 5.10 -10.48 -15.89
C ALA A 95 5.05 -12.00 -15.82
#